data_59b83ef7f3f57d427acca96f8a1b792b
#
_entry.id   59b83ef7f3f57d427acca96f8a1b792b
#
_cell.length_a   1.000
_cell.length_b   1.000
_cell.length_c   1.000
_cell.angle_alpha   90.00
_cell.angle_beta   90.00
_cell.angle_gamma   90.00
#
_symmetry.space_group_name_H-M   'P 1'
#
loop_
_entity.id
_entity.type
_entity.pdbx_description
1 polymer ?
#
loop_
_entity_poly.entity_id
_entity_poly.type
_entity_poly.pdbx_seq_one_letter_code
_entity_poly.pdbx_strand_id
1 'polypeptide(L)'
;VTIYAPFNFAELEINLKQALYDVKGIAAVRYPKGGELPCPAGYVPNFKPYTYLRSGKKAVLLITYGRIFANVLSAAKELLRQGLPVSVLKLTRIHPLDEECVQIARRYSHVLFFEEGSRRGGIGEYLGSRLMAERFSGSYRVRAIEDFLTTCSTASGLHQVGLDVEGIVAAVLAERSSDAPTEEPDEPA
;
A
#
# COMPACT_ATOMS: atom_id res chain seq x y z
N VAL A 1 21.36 1.63 -4.52
CA VAL A 1 20.86 1.88 -3.15
C VAL A 1 19.80 0.86 -2.84
N THR A 2 19.85 0.25 -1.64
CA THR A 2 18.78 -0.58 -1.11
C THR A 2 18.02 0.20 -0.03
N ILE A 3 16.68 0.23 -0.10
CA ILE A 3 15.86 1.00 0.84
C ILE A 3 14.83 0.08 1.49
N TYR A 4 14.86 0.02 2.82
CA TYR A 4 13.89 -0.68 3.64
C TYR A 4 12.92 0.30 4.30
N ALA A 5 11.68 -0.12 4.51
CA ALA A 5 10.65 0.64 5.20
C ALA A 5 9.90 -0.23 6.21
N PRO A 6 10.51 -0.52 7.37
CA PRO A 6 9.91 -1.34 8.41
C PRO A 6 8.64 -0.70 8.96
N PHE A 7 7.71 -1.55 9.38
CA PHE A 7 6.45 -1.16 9.99
C PHE A 7 6.57 -1.01 11.51
N ASN A 8 7.33 -1.88 12.18
CA ASN A 8 7.47 -1.96 13.62
C ASN A 8 8.94 -2.19 14.06
N PHE A 9 9.21 -2.22 15.37
CA PHE A 9 10.57 -2.37 15.87
C PHE A 9 11.19 -3.72 15.53
N ALA A 10 10.41 -4.80 15.51
CA ALA A 10 10.93 -6.12 15.13
C ALA A 10 11.37 -6.16 13.66
N GLU A 11 10.63 -5.53 12.75
CA GLU A 11 11.09 -5.37 11.36
C GLU A 11 12.27 -4.41 11.25
N LEU A 12 12.28 -3.34 12.04
CA LEU A 12 13.41 -2.40 12.07
C LEU A 12 14.70 -3.13 12.44
N GLU A 13 14.67 -3.99 13.47
CA GLU A 13 15.82 -4.80 13.86
C GLU A 13 16.28 -5.71 12.71
N ILE A 14 15.35 -6.42 12.07
CA ILE A 14 15.64 -7.27 10.91
C ILE A 14 16.26 -6.46 9.78
N ASN A 15 15.65 -5.34 9.41
CA ASN A 15 16.11 -4.53 8.27
C ASN A 15 17.43 -3.83 8.57
N LEU A 16 17.72 -3.44 9.81
CA LEU A 16 19.04 -2.94 10.18
C LEU A 16 20.12 -4.02 10.04
N LYS A 17 19.85 -5.25 10.48
CA LYS A 17 20.78 -6.37 10.29
C LYS A 17 21.02 -6.62 8.80
N GLN A 18 19.97 -6.67 7.98
CA GLN A 18 20.10 -6.84 6.53
C GLN A 18 20.89 -5.69 5.88
N ALA A 19 20.62 -4.44 6.26
CA ALA A 19 21.32 -3.27 5.74
C ALA A 19 22.81 -3.27 6.07
N LEU A 20 23.18 -3.71 7.28
CA LEU A 20 24.55 -3.70 7.75
C LEU A 20 25.39 -4.90 7.27
N TYR A 21 24.77 -6.08 7.15
CA TYR A 21 25.51 -7.33 6.94
C TYR A 21 25.29 -7.95 5.55
N ASP A 22 24.10 -7.75 4.93
CA ASP A 22 23.75 -8.44 3.70
C ASP A 22 23.87 -7.55 2.46
N VAL A 23 23.68 -6.22 2.61
CA VAL A 23 23.72 -5.29 1.48
C VAL A 23 25.15 -4.90 1.15
N LYS A 24 25.57 -5.21 -0.10
CA LYS A 24 26.83 -4.71 -0.64
C LYS A 24 26.59 -3.34 -1.30
N GLY A 25 26.89 -2.28 -0.58
CA GLY A 25 26.72 -0.91 -1.10
C GLY A 25 25.90 -0.02 -0.18
N ILE A 26 25.24 0.99 -0.75
CA ILE A 26 24.47 1.96 0.04
C ILE A 26 23.14 1.34 0.45
N ALA A 27 22.85 1.35 1.74
CA ALA A 27 21.54 0.99 2.30
C ALA A 27 20.93 2.16 3.06
N ALA A 28 19.62 2.30 3.01
CA ALA A 28 18.84 3.22 3.82
C ALA A 28 17.70 2.47 4.51
N VAL A 29 17.43 2.82 5.77
CA VAL A 29 16.29 2.30 6.52
C VAL A 29 15.41 3.48 6.89
N ARG A 30 14.22 3.51 6.32
CA ARG A 30 13.22 4.55 6.52
C ARG A 30 12.22 4.11 7.57
N TYR A 31 12.26 4.69 8.75
CA TYR A 31 11.34 4.40 9.84
C TYR A 31 10.60 5.65 10.31
N PRO A 32 9.36 5.53 10.81
CA PRO A 32 8.58 6.66 11.27
C PRO A 32 9.15 7.26 12.56
N LYS A 33 9.01 8.57 12.72
CA LYS A 33 9.22 9.24 14.01
C LYS A 33 8.02 8.96 14.91
N GLY A 34 8.27 8.57 16.16
CA GLY A 34 7.23 8.32 17.17
C GLY A 34 7.27 6.91 17.74
N GLY A 35 6.24 6.56 18.48
CA GLY A 35 6.10 5.24 19.10
C GLY A 35 5.74 4.15 18.09
N GLU A 36 5.89 2.91 18.53
CA GLU A 36 5.51 1.73 17.76
C GLU A 36 3.98 1.63 17.66
N LEU A 37 3.49 1.33 16.48
CA LEU A 37 2.10 0.96 16.28
C LEU A 37 1.88 -0.49 16.71
N PRO A 38 0.68 -0.83 17.25
CA PRO A 38 0.37 -2.19 17.63
C PRO A 38 0.59 -3.18 16.48
N CYS A 39 1.33 -4.25 16.76
CA CYS A 39 1.51 -5.31 15.78
C CYS A 39 0.16 -6.04 15.57
N PRO A 40 -0.31 -6.18 14.32
CA PRO A 40 -1.54 -6.91 14.06
C PRO A 40 -1.43 -8.36 14.52
N ALA A 41 -2.50 -8.88 15.13
CA ALA A 41 -2.54 -10.28 15.57
C ALA A 41 -2.23 -11.24 14.41
N GLY A 42 -1.29 -12.16 14.63
CA GLY A 42 -0.85 -13.14 13.64
C GLY A 42 0.16 -12.62 12.62
N TYR A 43 0.54 -11.35 12.68
CA TYR A 43 1.62 -10.84 11.82
C TYR A 43 2.99 -11.19 12.43
N VAL A 44 3.79 -11.89 11.66
CA VAL A 44 5.17 -12.26 12.06
C VAL A 44 6.15 -11.58 11.11
N PRO A 45 7.00 -10.67 11.63
CA PRO A 45 8.10 -10.08 10.86
C PRO A 45 9.02 -11.16 10.27
N ASN A 46 9.52 -10.94 9.07
CA ASN A 46 10.40 -11.88 8.40
C ASN A 46 11.44 -11.15 7.52
N PHE A 47 12.40 -11.90 6.99
CA PHE A 47 13.49 -11.38 6.14
C PHE A 47 13.10 -11.17 4.68
N LYS A 48 11.83 -11.42 4.30
CA LYS A 48 11.38 -11.27 2.91
C LYS A 48 11.21 -9.80 2.53
N PRO A 49 11.39 -9.45 1.25
CA PRO A 49 11.23 -8.08 0.76
C PRO A 49 9.79 -7.59 0.81
N TYR A 50 8.82 -8.47 0.97
CA TYR A 50 7.41 -8.14 1.09
C TYR A 50 6.64 -9.19 1.90
N THR A 51 5.44 -8.83 2.35
CA THR A 51 4.45 -9.75 2.93
C THR A 51 3.16 -9.67 2.14
N TYR A 52 2.62 -10.83 1.75
CA TYR A 52 1.40 -10.92 0.96
C TYR A 52 0.30 -11.65 1.72
N LEU A 53 -0.76 -10.92 2.07
CA LEU A 53 -1.93 -11.42 2.79
C LEU A 53 -3.09 -11.60 1.78
N ARG A 54 -3.38 -12.86 1.44
CA ARG A 54 -4.41 -13.21 0.44
C ARG A 54 -5.79 -13.30 1.07
N SER A 55 -6.79 -12.71 0.43
CA SER A 55 -8.21 -12.86 0.80
C SER A 55 -8.94 -14.00 0.10
N GLY A 56 -8.29 -14.70 -0.82
CA GLY A 56 -8.91 -15.72 -1.68
C GLY A 56 -9.55 -15.17 -2.96
N LYS A 57 -10.07 -13.96 -2.96
CA LYS A 57 -10.60 -13.26 -4.15
C LYS A 57 -9.54 -12.34 -4.76
N LYS A 58 -9.51 -12.25 -6.09
CA LYS A 58 -8.52 -11.42 -6.83
C LYS A 58 -9.14 -10.13 -7.40
N ALA A 59 -10.14 -9.57 -6.71
CA ALA A 59 -10.76 -8.35 -7.18
C ALA A 59 -9.93 -7.11 -6.81
N VAL A 60 -9.57 -6.96 -5.53
CA VAL A 60 -8.89 -5.76 -5.03
C VAL A 60 -7.61 -6.13 -4.28
N LEU A 61 -6.54 -5.43 -4.61
CA LEU A 61 -5.25 -5.48 -3.91
C LEU A 61 -4.91 -4.12 -3.34
N LEU A 62 -4.65 -4.05 -2.05
CA LEU A 62 -4.09 -2.87 -1.38
C LEU A 62 -2.59 -3.06 -1.22
N ILE A 63 -1.79 -2.10 -1.70
CA ILE A 63 -0.34 -2.11 -1.58
C ILE A 63 0.10 -0.96 -0.69
N THR A 64 1.07 -1.21 0.19
CA THR A 64 1.59 -0.19 1.09
C THR A 64 2.96 -0.57 1.66
N TYR A 65 3.56 0.35 2.42
CA TYR A 65 4.77 0.13 3.20
C TYR A 65 4.79 0.98 4.48
N GLY A 66 5.74 0.67 5.37
CA GLY A 66 5.95 1.42 6.61
C GLY A 66 4.69 1.46 7.49
N ARG A 67 4.50 2.53 8.24
CA ARG A 67 3.43 2.63 9.25
C ARG A 67 2.01 2.61 8.69
N ILE A 68 1.81 2.99 7.42
CA ILE A 68 0.48 2.96 6.79
C ILE A 68 -0.09 1.54 6.72
N PHE A 69 0.75 0.53 6.83
CA PHE A 69 0.31 -0.86 6.89
C PHE A 69 -0.72 -1.15 7.99
N ALA A 70 -0.62 -0.50 9.17
CA ALA A 70 -1.62 -0.66 10.23
C ALA A 70 -3.01 -0.16 9.80
N ASN A 71 -3.05 1.01 9.14
CA ASN A 71 -4.30 1.59 8.64
C ASN A 71 -4.88 0.74 7.51
N VAL A 72 -4.04 0.26 6.59
CA VAL A 72 -4.47 -0.64 5.50
C VAL A 72 -5.04 -1.94 6.03
N LEU A 73 -4.42 -2.56 7.06
CA LEU A 73 -4.97 -3.77 7.67
C LEU A 73 -6.30 -3.52 8.39
N SER A 74 -6.43 -2.39 9.08
CA SER A 74 -7.68 -2.02 9.74
C SER A 74 -8.78 -1.77 8.71
N ALA A 75 -8.47 -1.07 7.62
CA ALA A 75 -9.38 -0.87 6.50
C ALA A 75 -9.77 -2.20 5.81
N ALA A 76 -8.81 -3.11 5.62
CA ALA A 76 -9.10 -4.43 5.05
C ALA A 76 -10.06 -5.25 5.92
N LYS A 77 -9.95 -5.18 7.26
CA LYS A 77 -10.90 -5.81 8.19
C LYS A 77 -12.28 -5.16 8.10
N GLU A 78 -12.35 -3.84 7.97
CA GLU A 78 -13.61 -3.11 7.82
C GLU A 78 -14.30 -3.48 6.50
N LEU A 79 -13.57 -3.48 5.39
CA LEU A 79 -14.07 -3.90 4.09
C LEU A 79 -14.56 -5.36 4.09
N LEU A 80 -13.84 -6.25 4.80
CA LEU A 80 -14.30 -7.64 4.98
C LEU A 80 -15.64 -7.72 5.72
N ARG A 81 -15.87 -6.90 6.77
CA ARG A 81 -17.16 -6.83 7.49
C ARG A 81 -18.28 -6.32 6.58
N GLN A 82 -17.96 -5.50 5.59
CA GLN A 82 -18.90 -5.03 4.56
C GLN A 82 -19.08 -6.02 3.40
N GLY A 83 -18.51 -7.23 3.49
CA GLY A 83 -18.63 -8.26 2.45
C GLY A 83 -17.65 -8.08 1.27
N LEU A 84 -16.71 -7.16 1.37
CA LEU A 84 -15.69 -6.89 0.34
C LEU A 84 -14.30 -7.34 0.81
N PRO A 85 -13.93 -8.61 0.64
CA PRO A 85 -12.61 -9.09 1.00
C PRO A 85 -11.55 -8.55 0.05
N VAL A 86 -10.52 -7.93 0.60
CA VAL A 86 -9.37 -7.39 -0.14
C VAL A 86 -8.08 -8.10 0.25
N SER A 87 -7.15 -8.23 -0.68
CA SER A 87 -5.80 -8.71 -0.39
C SER A 87 -4.86 -7.55 -0.07
N VAL A 88 -3.83 -7.81 0.73
CA VAL A 88 -2.85 -6.78 1.11
C VAL A 88 -1.45 -7.23 0.76
N LEU A 89 -0.70 -6.39 0.06
CA LEU A 89 0.72 -6.54 -0.24
C LEU A 89 1.50 -5.44 0.50
N LYS A 90 2.24 -5.82 1.52
CA LYS A 90 3.11 -4.90 2.25
C LYS A 90 4.54 -5.03 1.74
N LEU A 91 5.13 -3.93 1.31
CA LEU A 91 6.53 -3.87 0.93
C LEU A 91 7.37 -3.62 2.19
N THR A 92 8.40 -4.45 2.41
CA THR A 92 9.41 -4.23 3.45
C THR A 92 10.67 -3.63 2.85
N ARG A 93 11.11 -4.12 1.67
CA ARG A 93 12.10 -3.46 0.84
C ARG A 93 11.37 -2.70 -0.28
N ILE A 94 11.50 -1.39 -0.28
CA ILE A 94 10.83 -0.51 -1.25
C ILE A 94 11.70 -0.21 -2.47
N HIS A 95 13.03 -0.40 -2.37
CA HIS A 95 13.95 -0.27 -3.48
C HIS A 95 15.16 -1.22 -3.32
N PRO A 96 15.60 -1.96 -4.35
CA PRO A 96 14.83 -2.19 -5.57
C PRO A 96 13.52 -2.94 -5.25
N LEU A 97 12.46 -2.58 -5.98
CA LEU A 97 11.20 -3.29 -5.86
C LEU A 97 11.38 -4.74 -6.32
N ASP A 98 10.83 -5.67 -5.54
CA ASP A 98 10.85 -7.08 -5.91
C ASP A 98 9.91 -7.33 -7.11
N GLU A 99 10.40 -8.03 -8.13
CA GLU A 99 9.65 -8.28 -9.35
C GLU A 99 8.36 -9.05 -9.11
N GLU A 100 8.36 -9.92 -8.10
CA GLU A 100 7.16 -10.69 -7.75
C GLU A 100 6.02 -9.79 -7.28
N CYS A 101 6.32 -8.61 -6.70
CA CYS A 101 5.30 -7.63 -6.34
C CYS A 101 4.51 -7.13 -7.56
N VAL A 102 5.19 -6.90 -8.69
CA VAL A 102 4.54 -6.55 -9.97
C VAL A 102 3.69 -7.71 -10.46
N GLN A 103 4.22 -8.93 -10.42
CA GLN A 103 3.51 -10.13 -10.88
C GLN A 103 2.29 -10.46 -9.98
N ILE A 104 2.36 -10.17 -8.68
CA ILE A 104 1.20 -10.28 -7.78
C ILE A 104 0.15 -9.26 -8.17
N ALA A 105 0.53 -7.99 -8.33
CA ALA A 105 -0.39 -6.89 -8.63
C ALA A 105 -1.16 -7.13 -9.93
N ARG A 106 -0.52 -7.63 -10.97
CA ARG A 106 -1.14 -7.94 -12.28
C ARG A 106 -2.28 -8.95 -12.23
N ARG A 107 -2.41 -9.71 -11.16
CA ARG A 107 -3.47 -10.73 -10.99
C ARG A 107 -4.78 -10.15 -10.47
N TYR A 108 -4.84 -8.84 -10.21
CA TYR A 108 -5.99 -8.15 -9.64
C TYR A 108 -6.64 -7.21 -10.65
N SER A 109 -7.95 -7.04 -10.54
CA SER A 109 -8.69 -6.09 -11.37
C SER A 109 -8.47 -4.65 -10.88
N HIS A 110 -8.35 -4.46 -9.57
CA HIS A 110 -8.12 -3.15 -8.94
C HIS A 110 -6.91 -3.22 -8.02
N VAL A 111 -6.00 -2.31 -8.22
CA VAL A 111 -4.80 -2.16 -7.40
C VAL A 111 -4.74 -0.73 -6.86
N LEU A 112 -4.78 -0.59 -5.54
CA LEU A 112 -4.65 0.70 -4.86
C LEU A 112 -3.36 0.72 -4.05
N PHE A 113 -2.53 1.70 -4.29
CA PHE A 113 -1.27 1.92 -3.58
C PHE A 113 -1.41 3.08 -2.60
N PHE A 114 -1.07 2.84 -1.33
CA PHE A 114 -1.13 3.82 -0.24
C PHE A 114 0.26 4.07 0.31
N GLU A 115 0.77 5.31 0.19
CA GLU A 115 2.10 5.66 0.67
C GLU A 115 2.16 7.01 1.39
N GLU A 116 2.83 7.04 2.52
CA GLU A 116 3.19 8.27 3.20
C GLU A 116 4.49 8.83 2.60
N GLY A 117 4.35 9.45 1.46
CA GLY A 117 5.43 10.04 0.70
C GLY A 117 4.87 10.93 -0.41
N SER A 118 5.74 11.67 -1.08
CA SER A 118 5.33 12.44 -2.25
C SER A 118 4.87 11.49 -3.36
N ARG A 119 3.75 11.81 -3.99
CA ARG A 119 3.26 11.06 -5.15
C ARG A 119 4.27 11.08 -6.29
N ARG A 120 4.82 12.29 -6.58
CA ARG A 120 5.81 12.48 -7.65
C ARG A 120 7.14 11.84 -7.25
N GLY A 121 7.60 10.88 -8.07
CA GLY A 121 8.81 10.11 -7.78
C GLY A 121 8.64 9.08 -6.66
N GLY A 122 7.41 8.83 -6.18
CA GLY A 122 7.10 7.84 -5.16
C GLY A 122 7.16 6.39 -5.67
N ILE A 123 7.09 5.45 -4.74
CA ILE A 123 7.12 4.01 -5.06
C ILE A 123 5.85 3.59 -5.79
N GLY A 124 4.71 4.23 -5.46
CA GLY A 124 3.45 4.00 -6.17
C GLY A 124 3.52 4.39 -7.63
N GLU A 125 4.14 5.54 -7.95
CA GLU A 125 4.33 5.97 -9.34
C GLU A 125 5.28 5.02 -10.08
N TYR A 126 6.38 4.60 -9.44
CA TYR A 126 7.30 3.62 -10.01
C TYR A 126 6.61 2.27 -10.29
N LEU A 127 5.83 1.74 -9.33
CA LEU A 127 5.06 0.50 -9.56
C LEU A 127 4.07 0.67 -10.71
N GLY A 128 3.39 1.81 -10.82
CA GLY A 128 2.49 2.13 -11.93
C GLY A 128 3.19 2.06 -13.27
N SER A 129 4.40 2.63 -13.39
CA SER A 129 5.19 2.54 -14.62
C SER A 129 5.57 1.09 -14.99
N ARG A 130 5.87 0.25 -13.97
CA ARG A 130 6.16 -1.17 -14.16
C ARG A 130 4.90 -1.94 -14.63
N LEU A 131 3.74 -1.67 -14.03
CA LEU A 131 2.46 -2.26 -14.46
C LEU A 131 2.10 -1.89 -15.89
N MET A 132 2.34 -0.64 -16.31
CA MET A 132 2.15 -0.21 -17.70
C MET A 132 3.07 -0.98 -18.66
N ALA A 133 4.36 -1.11 -18.33
CA ALA A 133 5.32 -1.86 -19.13
C ALA A 133 4.89 -3.32 -19.31
N GLU A 134 4.25 -3.90 -18.31
CA GLU A 134 3.72 -5.26 -18.30
C GLU A 134 2.29 -5.38 -18.89
N ARG A 135 1.77 -4.31 -19.51
CA ARG A 135 0.43 -4.26 -20.12
C ARG A 135 -0.70 -4.63 -19.15
N PHE A 136 -0.61 -4.14 -17.92
CA PHE A 136 -1.67 -4.32 -16.94
C PHE A 136 -2.97 -3.69 -17.43
N SER A 137 -4.06 -4.46 -17.47
CA SER A 137 -5.37 -4.04 -17.98
C SER A 137 -6.37 -3.67 -16.89
N GLY A 138 -5.98 -3.84 -15.62
CA GLY A 138 -6.83 -3.44 -14.49
C GLY A 138 -6.69 -1.96 -14.14
N SER A 139 -7.42 -1.54 -13.14
CA SER A 139 -7.34 -0.19 -12.59
C SER A 139 -6.18 -0.08 -11.60
N TYR A 140 -5.43 1.02 -11.68
CA TYR A 140 -4.35 1.35 -10.75
C TYR A 140 -4.51 2.75 -10.20
N ARG A 141 -4.55 2.89 -8.88
CA ARG A 141 -4.65 4.17 -8.18
C ARG A 141 -3.57 4.31 -7.13
N VAL A 142 -3.04 5.52 -6.99
CA VAL A 142 -2.08 5.88 -5.92
C VAL A 142 -2.72 6.93 -5.03
N ARG A 143 -2.73 6.68 -3.73
CA ARG A 143 -3.03 7.66 -2.70
C ARG A 143 -1.74 7.98 -1.96
N ALA A 144 -1.28 9.21 -2.09
CA ALA A 144 -0.02 9.70 -1.54
C ALA A 144 -0.14 11.18 -1.21
N ILE A 145 0.91 11.79 -0.69
CA ILE A 145 0.94 13.23 -0.43
C ILE A 145 1.20 13.95 -1.76
N GLU A 146 0.24 14.78 -2.19
CA GLU A 146 0.33 15.52 -3.46
C GLU A 146 0.90 16.93 -3.25
N ASP A 147 0.51 17.58 -2.17
CA ASP A 147 0.88 18.96 -1.84
C ASP A 147 1.49 19.08 -0.45
N PHE A 148 2.04 20.26 -0.17
CA PHE A 148 2.60 20.57 1.13
C PHE A 148 1.50 20.61 2.21
N LEU A 149 1.67 19.79 3.24
CA LEU A 149 0.77 19.79 4.41
C LEU A 149 1.18 20.90 5.38
N THR A 150 0.20 21.67 5.86
CA THR A 150 0.43 22.59 6.97
C THR A 150 0.80 21.83 8.24
N THR A 151 1.47 22.51 9.19
CA THR A 151 1.85 21.91 10.47
C THR A 151 0.61 21.38 11.20
N CYS A 152 0.56 20.07 11.42
CA CYS A 152 -0.56 19.38 12.05
C CYS A 152 -0.05 18.13 12.79
N SER A 153 -0.92 17.50 13.57
CA SER A 153 -0.63 16.18 14.13
C SER A 153 -0.54 15.13 13.01
N THR A 154 0.20 14.05 13.27
CA THR A 154 0.28 12.91 12.33
C THR A 154 -1.10 12.38 11.95
N ALA A 155 -2.00 12.21 12.93
CA ALA A 155 -3.35 11.70 12.67
C ALA A 155 -4.14 12.63 11.76
N SER A 156 -4.10 13.96 12.04
CA SER A 156 -4.75 14.97 11.20
C SER A 156 -4.18 15.01 9.78
N GLY A 157 -2.85 14.91 9.65
CA GLY A 157 -2.21 14.86 8.34
C GLY A 157 -2.61 13.63 7.52
N LEU A 158 -2.62 12.45 8.14
CA LEU A 158 -3.06 11.23 7.46
C LEU A 158 -4.52 11.29 7.04
N HIS A 159 -5.40 11.87 7.88
CA HIS A 159 -6.80 12.09 7.54
C HIS A 159 -6.95 13.04 6.34
N GLN A 160 -6.24 14.17 6.32
CA GLN A 160 -6.30 15.15 5.22
C GLN A 160 -5.92 14.54 3.86
N VAL A 161 -4.98 13.61 3.83
CA VAL A 161 -4.54 12.95 2.59
C VAL A 161 -5.22 11.61 2.32
N GLY A 162 -6.18 11.20 3.17
CA GLY A 162 -6.93 9.95 3.01
C GLY A 162 -6.08 8.69 3.20
N LEU A 163 -5.07 8.76 4.08
CA LEU A 163 -4.21 7.63 4.47
C LEU A 163 -4.59 7.05 5.84
N ASP A 164 -5.64 7.54 6.46
CA ASP A 164 -6.29 6.91 7.62
C ASP A 164 -7.23 5.77 7.19
N VAL A 165 -7.82 5.09 8.16
CA VAL A 165 -8.70 3.93 7.90
C VAL A 165 -9.91 4.32 7.05
N GLU A 166 -10.55 5.43 7.38
CA GLU A 166 -11.77 5.92 6.70
C GLU A 166 -11.46 6.30 5.25
N GLY A 167 -10.38 7.04 5.02
CA GLY A 167 -9.94 7.44 3.69
C GLY A 167 -9.56 6.25 2.79
N ILE A 168 -8.91 5.21 3.36
CA ILE A 168 -8.58 3.99 2.65
C ILE A 168 -9.86 3.21 2.27
N VAL A 169 -10.80 3.05 3.20
CA VAL A 169 -12.09 2.39 2.92
C VAL A 169 -12.84 3.14 1.83
N ALA A 170 -12.97 4.47 1.95
CA ALA A 170 -13.66 5.30 0.97
C ALA A 170 -13.03 5.20 -0.42
N ALA A 171 -11.68 5.18 -0.51
CA ALA A 171 -10.98 5.02 -1.80
C ALA A 171 -11.29 3.68 -2.47
N VAL A 172 -11.36 2.58 -1.70
CA VAL A 172 -11.69 1.25 -2.22
C VAL A 172 -13.13 1.18 -2.70
N LEU A 173 -14.07 1.74 -1.93
CA LEU A 173 -15.48 1.75 -2.29
C LEU A 173 -15.74 2.60 -3.55
N ALA A 174 -15.10 3.76 -3.66
CA ALA A 174 -15.20 4.61 -4.86
C ALA A 174 -14.67 3.90 -6.11
N GLU A 175 -13.55 3.19 -6.02
CA GLU A 175 -13.00 2.44 -7.14
C GLU A 175 -13.95 1.31 -7.60
N ARG A 176 -14.60 0.65 -6.67
CA ARG A 176 -15.57 -0.42 -6.97
C ARG A 176 -16.88 0.11 -7.57
N SER A 177 -17.30 1.29 -7.18
CA SER A 177 -18.53 1.90 -7.72
C SER A 177 -18.36 2.34 -9.17
N SER A 178 -17.15 2.63 -9.60
CA SER A 178 -16.86 2.98 -11.02
C SER A 178 -16.98 1.80 -11.99
N ASP A 179 -17.07 0.57 -11.49
CA ASP A 179 -17.31 -0.63 -12.32
C ASP A 179 -18.80 -0.94 -12.54
N ALA A 180 -19.71 -0.25 -11.85
CA ALA A 180 -21.14 -0.43 -12.11
C ALA A 180 -21.43 0.06 -13.55
N PRO A 181 -22.12 -0.74 -14.39
CA PRO A 181 -22.52 -0.28 -15.71
C PRO A 181 -23.36 1.00 -15.54
N THR A 182 -22.95 2.05 -16.24
CA THR A 182 -23.80 3.23 -16.41
C THR A 182 -25.08 2.75 -17.07
N GLU A 183 -26.20 2.72 -16.33
CA GLU A 183 -27.50 2.60 -16.97
C GLU A 183 -27.64 3.80 -17.89
N GLU A 184 -27.58 3.56 -19.20
CA GLU A 184 -27.96 4.58 -20.19
C GLU A 184 -29.42 4.94 -19.91
N PRO A 185 -29.75 6.23 -19.77
CA PRO A 185 -31.15 6.61 -19.67
C PRO A 185 -31.87 6.17 -20.95
N ASP A 186 -32.96 5.38 -20.79
CA ASP A 186 -33.87 5.04 -21.85
C ASP A 186 -34.27 6.33 -22.59
N GLU A 187 -33.88 6.49 -23.85
CA GLU A 187 -34.39 7.55 -24.69
C GLU A 187 -35.92 7.32 -24.85
N PRO A 188 -36.74 8.32 -24.50
CA PRO A 188 -38.17 8.21 -24.73
C PRO A 188 -38.46 8.23 -26.24
N ALA A 189 -39.21 7.23 -26.71
CA ALA A 189 -39.68 7.08 -28.08
C ALA A 189 -40.63 8.20 -28.52
#